data_0e548b8ca9a2708f8b60d64c36aaa287
#
_entry.id   0e548b8ca9a2708f8b60d64c36aaa287
#
_cell.length_a   1.000
_cell.length_b   1.000
_cell.length_c   1.000
_cell.angle_alpha   90.00
_cell.angle_beta   90.00
_cell.angle_gamma   90.00
#
_symmetry.space_group_name_H-M   'P 1'
#
loop_
_entity.id
_entity.type
_entity.pdbx_description
1 polymer ?
#
loop_
_entity_poly.entity_id
_entity_poly.type
_entity_poly.pdbx_seq_one_letter_code
_entity_poly.pdbx_strand_id
1 'polypeptide(L)'
;MERAHFLAKLIGPVCIVGGLGMLFNTAVYRAMFERALHDHLLIYLSGIIALIIGLVIVILHNDWRWRWSLIITVFGWLALIGGVVRMLAPQAIETFGLSLLSLPNFFVIDGGIAVLLGVLLSYFGYLDPPQLNESARSGSSPRRKK
;
A
#
# COMPACT_ATOMS: atom_id res chain seq x y z
N MET A 1 14.31 8.53 5.17
CA MET A 1 14.05 8.37 3.72
C MET A 1 14.27 6.93 3.22
N GLU A 2 15.26 6.20 3.69
CA GLU A 2 15.53 4.80 3.26
C GLU A 2 14.35 3.85 3.47
N ARG A 3 13.61 3.99 4.59
CA ARG A 3 12.47 3.12 4.92
C ARG A 3 11.29 3.28 3.95
N ALA A 4 11.03 4.50 3.47
CA ALA A 4 9.96 4.76 2.50
C ALA A 4 10.29 4.14 1.13
N HIS A 5 11.53 4.23 0.68
CA HIS A 5 11.99 3.58 -0.57
C HIS A 5 11.89 2.06 -0.48
N PHE A 6 12.24 1.48 0.67
CA PHE A 6 12.08 0.03 0.88
C PHE A 6 10.62 -0.41 0.78
N LEU A 7 9.72 0.31 1.45
CA LEU A 7 8.27 0.03 1.38
C LEU A 7 7.72 0.21 -0.03
N ALA A 8 8.11 1.27 -0.73
CA ALA A 8 7.70 1.52 -2.10
C ALA A 8 8.18 0.41 -3.07
N LYS A 9 9.42 -0.07 -2.89
CA LYS A 9 9.99 -1.19 -3.66
C LYS A 9 9.25 -2.50 -3.43
N LEU A 10 8.72 -2.71 -2.22
CA LEU A 10 8.00 -3.93 -1.88
C LEU A 10 6.54 -3.87 -2.33
N ILE A 11 5.85 -2.75 -2.04
CA ILE A 11 4.41 -2.60 -2.29
C ILE A 11 4.13 -2.38 -3.79
N GLY A 12 4.99 -1.64 -4.49
CA GLY A 12 4.81 -1.30 -5.89
C GLY A 12 4.57 -2.52 -6.80
N PRO A 13 5.50 -3.50 -6.86
CA PRO A 13 5.32 -4.70 -7.68
C PRO A 13 4.10 -5.52 -7.28
N VAL A 14 3.78 -5.62 -5.97
CA VAL A 14 2.60 -6.34 -5.49
C VAL A 14 1.32 -5.70 -6.00
N CYS A 15 1.22 -4.36 -5.96
CA CYS A 15 0.08 -3.63 -6.50
C CYS A 15 -0.05 -3.79 -8.03
N ILE A 16 1.07 -3.80 -8.77
CA ILE A 16 1.05 -4.03 -10.23
C ILE A 16 0.51 -5.41 -10.54
N VAL A 17 1.09 -6.45 -9.94
CA VAL A 17 0.70 -7.85 -10.22
C VAL A 17 -0.75 -8.09 -9.80
N GLY A 18 -1.16 -7.62 -8.61
CA GLY A 18 -2.54 -7.74 -8.12
C GLY A 18 -3.54 -7.02 -9.02
N GLY A 19 -3.23 -5.77 -9.41
CA GLY A 19 -4.08 -4.97 -10.29
C GLY A 19 -4.20 -5.57 -11.69
N LEU A 20 -3.11 -6.06 -12.29
CA LEU A 20 -3.16 -6.78 -13.56
C LEU A 20 -3.98 -8.06 -13.46
N GLY A 21 -3.84 -8.82 -12.36
CA GLY A 21 -4.67 -9.99 -12.08
C GLY A 21 -6.16 -9.66 -12.08
N MET A 22 -6.56 -8.56 -11.44
CA MET A 22 -7.95 -8.08 -11.43
C MET A 22 -8.45 -7.69 -12.82
N LEU A 23 -7.61 -7.04 -13.64
CA LEU A 23 -7.98 -6.61 -14.98
C LEU A 23 -8.16 -7.81 -15.94
N PHE A 24 -7.26 -8.79 -15.90
CA PHE A 24 -7.30 -9.94 -16.79
C PHE A 24 -8.30 -11.02 -16.35
N ASN A 25 -8.58 -11.13 -15.06
CA ASN A 25 -9.42 -12.18 -14.48
C ASN A 25 -10.55 -11.62 -13.61
N THR A 26 -11.19 -10.53 -14.04
CA THR A 26 -12.24 -9.83 -13.30
C THR A 26 -13.33 -10.75 -12.74
N ALA A 27 -13.80 -11.74 -13.53
CA ALA A 27 -14.84 -12.68 -13.11
C ALA A 27 -14.37 -13.56 -11.94
N VAL A 28 -13.13 -14.04 -11.98
CA VAL A 28 -12.55 -14.89 -10.92
C VAL A 28 -12.38 -14.06 -9.62
N TYR A 29 -11.83 -12.86 -9.73
CA TYR A 29 -11.66 -11.98 -8.57
C TYR A 29 -13.01 -11.58 -7.95
N ARG A 30 -14.03 -11.31 -8.79
CA ARG A 30 -15.38 -11.04 -8.32
C ARG A 30 -15.93 -12.21 -7.50
N ALA A 31 -15.84 -13.43 -8.03
CA ALA A 31 -16.32 -14.63 -7.34
C ALA A 31 -15.55 -14.93 -6.04
N MET A 32 -14.23 -14.71 -6.04
CA MET A 32 -13.39 -14.84 -4.83
C MET A 32 -13.78 -13.82 -3.78
N PHE A 33 -13.96 -12.56 -4.16
CA PHE A 33 -14.32 -11.48 -3.26
C PHE A 33 -15.72 -11.69 -2.65
N GLU A 34 -16.70 -12.09 -3.47
CA GLU A 34 -18.05 -12.40 -3.03
C GLU A 34 -18.05 -13.54 -1.98
N ARG A 35 -17.32 -14.63 -2.25
CA ARG A 35 -17.16 -15.73 -1.28
C ARG A 35 -16.49 -15.26 0.02
N ALA A 36 -15.46 -14.44 -0.08
CA ALA A 36 -14.76 -13.92 1.09
C ALA A 36 -15.64 -13.00 1.95
N LEU A 37 -16.57 -12.25 1.33
CA LEU A 37 -17.52 -11.41 2.07
C LEU A 37 -18.53 -12.21 2.88
N HIS A 38 -18.93 -13.40 2.45
CA HIS A 38 -19.83 -14.29 3.18
C HIS A 38 -19.12 -15.13 4.24
N ASP A 39 -17.79 -15.09 4.29
CA ASP A 39 -16.99 -15.79 5.30
C ASP A 39 -16.43 -14.80 6.33
N HIS A 40 -17.11 -14.70 7.48
CA HIS A 40 -16.70 -13.82 8.57
C HIS A 40 -15.31 -14.13 9.11
N LEU A 41 -14.84 -15.40 9.02
CA LEU A 41 -13.48 -15.76 9.43
C LEU A 41 -12.45 -15.16 8.47
N LEU A 42 -12.71 -15.19 7.17
CA LEU A 42 -11.82 -14.56 6.17
C LEU A 42 -11.81 -13.04 6.33
N ILE A 43 -12.97 -12.41 6.59
CA ILE A 43 -13.04 -10.96 6.89
C ILE A 43 -12.18 -10.64 8.11
N TYR A 44 -12.33 -11.38 9.20
CA TYR A 44 -11.58 -11.18 10.43
C TYR A 44 -10.08 -11.40 10.24
N LEU A 45 -9.68 -12.49 9.57
CA LEU A 45 -8.28 -12.79 9.29
C LEU A 45 -7.63 -11.72 8.40
N SER A 46 -8.35 -11.27 7.36
CA SER A 46 -7.89 -10.16 6.51
C SER A 46 -7.76 -8.86 7.31
N GLY A 47 -8.62 -8.66 8.31
CA GLY A 47 -8.57 -7.54 9.26
C GLY A 47 -7.29 -7.55 10.10
N ILE A 48 -6.91 -8.70 10.65
CA ILE A 48 -5.65 -8.86 11.40
C ILE A 48 -4.45 -8.51 10.52
N ILE A 49 -4.39 -9.08 9.33
CA ILE A 49 -3.28 -8.82 8.39
C ILE A 49 -3.21 -7.34 8.02
N ALA A 50 -4.36 -6.72 7.68
CA ALA A 50 -4.42 -5.31 7.34
C ALA A 50 -4.01 -4.41 8.52
N LEU A 51 -4.45 -4.76 9.74
CA LEU A 51 -4.09 -4.04 10.97
C LEU A 51 -2.58 -4.09 11.21
N ILE A 52 -1.96 -5.27 11.12
CA ILE A 52 -0.51 -5.44 11.32
C ILE A 52 0.25 -4.63 10.26
N ILE A 53 -0.11 -4.76 8.99
CA ILE A 53 0.55 -4.03 7.89
C ILE A 53 0.38 -2.52 8.07
N GLY A 54 -0.83 -2.07 8.37
CA GLY A 54 -1.13 -0.65 8.62
C GLY A 54 -0.34 -0.10 9.80
N LEU A 55 -0.26 -0.84 10.91
CA LEU A 55 0.51 -0.47 12.09
C LEU A 55 2.01 -0.38 11.79
N VAL A 56 2.55 -1.36 11.09
CA VAL A 56 3.96 -1.37 10.65
C VAL A 56 4.27 -0.15 9.79
N ILE A 57 3.41 0.17 8.81
CA ILE A 57 3.60 1.34 7.95
C ILE A 57 3.53 2.63 8.76
N VAL A 58 2.53 2.79 9.62
CA VAL A 58 2.35 4.01 10.43
C VAL A 58 3.51 4.20 11.41
N ILE A 59 4.00 3.13 12.05
CA ILE A 59 5.14 3.22 12.98
C ILE A 59 6.45 3.53 12.25
N LEU A 60 6.69 2.87 11.11
CA LEU A 60 7.93 3.04 10.37
C LEU A 60 7.95 4.32 9.53
N HIS A 61 6.78 4.80 9.11
CA HIS A 61 6.66 5.90 8.16
C HIS A 61 5.40 6.73 8.40
N ASN A 62 5.47 7.66 9.36
CA ASN A 62 4.43 8.66 9.65
C ASN A 62 4.93 10.05 9.23
N ASP A 63 5.23 10.23 7.93
CA ASP A 63 5.70 11.49 7.38
C ASP A 63 4.57 12.19 6.61
N TRP A 64 4.01 13.25 7.20
CA TRP A 64 2.94 14.08 6.65
C TRP A 64 3.45 15.23 5.77
N ARG A 65 4.72 15.20 5.38
CA ARG A 65 5.24 16.21 4.46
C ARG A 65 4.66 15.97 3.07
N TRP A 66 4.33 17.04 2.37
CA TRP A 66 3.76 17.05 1.02
C TRP A 66 4.77 16.52 -0.02
N ARG A 67 4.96 15.21 -0.04
CA ARG A 67 5.84 14.47 -0.94
C ARG A 67 5.15 13.16 -1.33
N TRP A 68 5.68 12.44 -2.31
CA TRP A 68 5.23 11.10 -2.69
C TRP A 68 5.12 10.13 -1.49
N SER A 69 5.90 10.34 -0.47
CA SER A 69 5.88 9.71 0.85
C SER A 69 4.49 9.75 1.54
N LEU A 70 3.69 10.78 1.29
CA LEU A 70 2.32 10.92 1.82
C LEU A 70 1.40 9.78 1.35
N ILE A 71 1.62 9.26 0.14
CA ILE A 71 0.84 8.14 -0.40
C ILE A 71 0.99 6.91 0.50
N ILE A 72 2.22 6.59 0.92
CA ILE A 72 2.51 5.46 1.80
C ILE A 72 1.86 5.65 3.17
N THR A 73 1.92 6.86 3.72
CA THR A 73 1.30 7.21 5.01
C THR A 73 -0.21 7.03 4.94
N VAL A 74 -0.86 7.53 3.89
CA VAL A 74 -2.32 7.39 3.69
C VAL A 74 -2.70 5.91 3.56
N PHE A 75 -1.94 5.12 2.79
CA PHE A 75 -2.15 3.67 2.70
C PHE A 75 -2.03 2.97 4.04
N GLY A 76 -1.03 3.33 4.86
CA GLY A 76 -0.86 2.80 6.21
C GLY A 76 -2.07 3.08 7.10
N TRP A 77 -2.57 4.31 7.10
CA TRP A 77 -3.76 4.69 7.87
C TRP A 77 -5.03 4.01 7.37
N LEU A 78 -5.23 3.92 6.04
CA LEU A 78 -6.36 3.20 5.46
C LEU A 78 -6.33 1.71 5.81
N ALA A 79 -5.18 1.07 5.75
CA ALA A 79 -5.01 -0.32 6.13
C ALA A 79 -5.28 -0.54 7.62
N LEU A 80 -4.80 0.38 8.48
CA LEU A 80 -5.02 0.32 9.92
C LEU A 80 -6.49 0.46 10.27
N ILE A 81 -7.15 1.52 9.80
CA ILE A 81 -8.58 1.77 10.05
C ILE A 81 -9.42 0.64 9.45
N GLY A 82 -9.13 0.24 8.21
CA GLY A 82 -9.83 -0.87 7.55
C GLY A 82 -9.65 -2.21 8.26
N GLY A 83 -8.48 -2.46 8.87
CA GLY A 83 -8.22 -3.62 9.70
C GLY A 83 -9.06 -3.62 10.98
N VAL A 84 -9.10 -2.49 11.69
CA VAL A 84 -9.91 -2.31 12.90
C VAL A 84 -11.39 -2.53 12.59
N VAL A 85 -11.92 -1.92 11.53
CA VAL A 85 -13.34 -2.06 11.16
C VAL A 85 -13.69 -3.51 10.82
N ARG A 86 -12.80 -4.24 10.09
CA ARG A 86 -13.02 -5.67 9.78
C ARG A 86 -13.10 -6.55 11.03
N MET A 87 -12.32 -6.21 12.05
CA MET A 87 -12.32 -6.98 13.30
C MET A 87 -13.50 -6.64 14.20
N LEU A 88 -13.91 -5.36 14.28
CA LEU A 88 -14.98 -4.91 15.17
C LEU A 88 -16.37 -5.05 14.58
N ALA A 89 -16.52 -4.90 13.26
CA ALA A 89 -17.80 -4.88 12.57
C ALA A 89 -17.75 -5.65 11.23
N PRO A 90 -17.53 -6.98 11.25
CA PRO A 90 -17.44 -7.78 10.02
C PRO A 90 -18.72 -7.70 9.18
N GLN A 91 -19.91 -7.62 9.79
CA GLN A 91 -21.18 -7.47 9.09
C GLN A 91 -21.27 -6.15 8.31
N ALA A 92 -20.72 -5.06 8.83
CA ALA A 92 -20.68 -3.78 8.14
C ALA A 92 -19.79 -3.89 6.88
N ILE A 93 -18.68 -4.62 6.93
CA ILE A 93 -17.81 -4.88 5.81
C ILE A 93 -18.49 -5.76 4.76
N GLU A 94 -19.22 -6.80 5.18
CA GLU A 94 -20.02 -7.62 4.27
C GLU A 94 -21.02 -6.76 3.50
N THR A 95 -21.84 -5.99 4.21
CA THR A 95 -22.87 -5.12 3.60
C THR A 95 -22.25 -4.09 2.66
N PHE A 96 -21.18 -3.42 3.08
CA PHE A 96 -20.48 -2.44 2.27
C PHE A 96 -19.83 -3.08 1.03
N GLY A 97 -19.18 -4.24 1.20
CA GLY A 97 -18.56 -4.99 0.11
C GLY A 97 -19.57 -5.46 -0.93
N LEU A 98 -20.73 -5.96 -0.51
CA LEU A 98 -21.82 -6.33 -1.42
C LEU A 98 -22.36 -5.12 -2.18
N SER A 99 -22.43 -3.95 -1.54
CA SER A 99 -22.81 -2.70 -2.22
C SER A 99 -21.79 -2.31 -3.30
N LEU A 100 -20.48 -2.49 -3.06
CA LEU A 100 -19.44 -2.26 -4.06
C LEU A 100 -19.53 -3.24 -5.22
N LEU A 101 -19.88 -4.51 -4.97
CA LEU A 101 -20.08 -5.52 -6.00
C LEU A 101 -21.23 -5.19 -6.95
N SER A 102 -22.21 -4.39 -6.51
CA SER A 102 -23.33 -3.93 -7.35
C SER A 102 -22.92 -2.87 -8.36
N LEU A 103 -21.77 -2.22 -8.18
CA LEU A 103 -21.27 -1.21 -9.10
C LEU A 103 -20.71 -1.86 -10.37
N PRO A 104 -21.14 -1.40 -11.56
CA PRO A 104 -20.57 -1.89 -12.82
C PRO A 104 -19.09 -1.53 -12.89
N ASN A 105 -18.27 -2.47 -13.36
CA ASN A 105 -16.82 -2.27 -13.57
C ASN A 105 -16.00 -1.96 -12.32
N PHE A 106 -16.50 -2.21 -11.10
CA PHE A 106 -15.78 -1.97 -9.85
C PHE A 106 -14.36 -2.55 -9.89
N PHE A 107 -14.19 -3.83 -10.25
CA PHE A 107 -12.88 -4.47 -10.32
C PHE A 107 -11.96 -3.94 -11.42
N VAL A 108 -12.53 -3.41 -12.50
CA VAL A 108 -11.73 -2.81 -13.58
C VAL A 108 -11.17 -1.47 -13.11
N ILE A 109 -11.99 -0.67 -12.43
CA ILE A 109 -11.57 0.61 -11.86
C ILE A 109 -10.54 0.41 -10.75
N ASP A 110 -10.83 -0.50 -9.82
CA ASP A 110 -9.94 -0.81 -8.69
C ASP A 110 -8.61 -1.39 -9.17
N GLY A 111 -8.63 -2.36 -10.10
CA GLY A 111 -7.43 -2.90 -10.73
C GLY A 111 -6.61 -1.85 -11.49
N GLY A 112 -7.28 -0.94 -12.20
CA GLY A 112 -6.62 0.19 -12.88
C GLY A 112 -5.94 1.14 -11.90
N ILE A 113 -6.61 1.49 -10.81
CA ILE A 113 -6.04 2.31 -9.73
C ILE A 113 -4.84 1.59 -9.08
N ALA A 114 -4.97 0.29 -8.79
CA ALA A 114 -3.90 -0.51 -8.20
C ALA A 114 -2.65 -0.55 -9.09
N VAL A 115 -2.81 -0.75 -10.41
CA VAL A 115 -1.69 -0.71 -11.36
C VAL A 115 -1.04 0.67 -11.39
N LEU A 116 -1.83 1.75 -11.48
CA LEU A 116 -1.32 3.13 -11.50
C LEU A 116 -0.51 3.43 -10.24
N LEU A 117 -1.06 3.13 -9.06
CA LEU A 117 -0.36 3.32 -7.79
C LEU A 117 0.88 2.45 -7.69
N GLY A 118 0.81 1.20 -8.15
CA GLY A 118 1.95 0.29 -8.18
C GLY A 118 3.09 0.81 -9.07
N VAL A 119 2.78 1.35 -10.24
CA VAL A 119 3.76 1.97 -11.15
C VAL A 119 4.37 3.20 -10.51
N LEU A 120 3.57 4.10 -9.93
CA LEU A 120 4.06 5.29 -9.24
C LEU A 120 4.99 4.93 -8.07
N LEU A 121 4.58 3.99 -7.22
CA LEU A 121 5.40 3.54 -6.09
C LEU A 121 6.69 2.87 -6.54
N SER A 122 6.63 2.04 -7.58
CA SER A 122 7.82 1.42 -8.18
C SER A 122 8.74 2.48 -8.77
N TYR A 123 8.21 3.44 -9.51
CA TYR A 123 8.99 4.53 -10.09
C TYR A 123 9.76 5.30 -9.01
N PHE A 124 9.08 5.78 -7.97
CA PHE A 124 9.73 6.49 -6.87
C PHE A 124 10.62 5.61 -5.99
N GLY A 125 10.27 4.31 -5.86
CA GLY A 125 11.08 3.36 -5.11
C GLY A 125 12.41 3.02 -5.77
N TYR A 126 12.45 2.91 -7.10
CA TYR A 126 13.64 2.47 -7.84
C TYR A 126 14.46 3.60 -8.45
N LEU A 127 13.83 4.71 -8.86
CA LEU A 127 14.49 5.77 -9.63
C LEU A 127 14.95 6.97 -8.81
N ASP A 128 14.50 7.11 -7.54
CA ASP A 128 14.97 8.19 -6.66
C ASP A 128 16.06 7.61 -5.74
N PRO A 129 17.35 7.68 -6.11
CA PRO A 129 18.41 7.13 -5.29
C PRO A 129 18.46 7.89 -3.96
N PRO A 130 18.72 7.21 -2.82
CA PRO A 130 18.97 7.91 -1.58
C PRO A 130 20.10 8.91 -1.78
N GLN A 131 19.88 10.19 -1.46
CA GLN A 131 20.90 11.23 -1.48
C GLN A 131 22.06 10.76 -0.61
N LEU A 132 23.07 10.14 -1.25
CA LEU A 132 24.31 9.76 -0.58
C LEU A 132 24.93 11.05 -0.05
N ASN A 133 25.05 11.11 1.28
CA ASN A 133 25.57 12.24 2.03
C ASN A 133 26.72 12.94 1.31
N GLU A 134 26.50 14.13 0.80
CA GLU A 134 27.58 15.06 0.44
C GLU A 134 28.45 15.43 1.65
N SER A 135 27.99 15.12 2.87
CA SER A 135 28.75 15.30 4.11
C SER A 135 30.03 14.48 4.20
N ALA A 136 30.14 13.37 3.43
CA ALA A 136 31.37 12.57 3.41
C ALA A 136 32.44 13.17 2.48
N ARG A 137 32.07 14.04 1.55
CA ARG A 137 33.02 14.68 0.61
C ARG A 137 33.67 15.97 1.14
N SER A 138 33.07 16.65 2.12
CA SER A 138 33.63 17.87 2.69
C SER A 138 34.65 17.62 3.81
N GLY A 139 34.84 16.36 4.24
CA GLY A 139 35.76 16.00 5.33
C GLY A 139 37.22 15.77 4.93
N SER A 140 37.55 15.79 3.64
CA SER A 140 38.93 15.55 3.17
C SER A 140 39.63 16.85 2.68
N SER A 141 39.56 17.92 3.46
CA SER A 141 40.47 19.04 3.28
C SER A 141 41.82 18.70 3.94
N PRO A 142 42.90 18.56 3.23
CA PRO A 142 44.22 18.31 3.83
C PRO A 142 44.64 19.54 4.64
N ARG A 143 44.75 19.39 5.95
CA ARG A 143 45.29 20.36 6.89
C ARG A 143 46.71 20.69 6.47
N ARG A 144 46.89 21.78 5.74
CA ARG A 144 48.20 22.36 5.38
C ARG A 144 48.89 22.83 6.67
N LYS A 145 49.85 22.06 7.20
CA LYS A 145 50.76 22.49 8.24
C LYS A 145 51.69 23.57 7.66
N LYS A 146 51.64 24.74 8.28
CA LYS A 146 52.78 25.70 8.26
C LYS A 146 53.49 25.62 9.61
#